data_5e0134bc412d274c709ca239d4e957f9
#
_entry.id   5e0134bc412d274c709ca239d4e957f9
#
_cell.length_a   1.000
_cell.length_b   1.000
_cell.length_c   1.000
_cell.angle_alpha   90.00
_cell.angle_beta   90.00
_cell.angle_gamma   90.00
#
_symmetry.space_group_name_H-M   'P 1'
#
loop_
_entity.id
_entity.type
_entity.pdbx_description
1 polymer ?
#
loop_
_entity_poly.entity_id
_entity_poly.type
_entity_poly.pdbx_seq_one_letter_code
_entity_poly.pdbx_strand_id
1 'polypeptide(L)'
;MTGADFEIEEAQGGAATLRLKGDWTTTGVGRMSDRLNADLRGREIAALDVSGLGRFDTAGALALAQASKGGVPDGAWDQRPEAGRIYKMVEKLERTSTKKPREADPFTRTFAKVGRGVYDIGAETILSFAFLGRLMTAVVAALKHPGRIRWPAWVSQAERAGLDAMPIVVVTNFFIGAVIAFIGADLLTDFGAGVFAVQLIGVAVFREFAVVITAVLLAGRSASAFAAEIGSMRMNQEVDAMQVMGVNPFQALVIPRLAALVVMLPLLTFVAMLGGLFGGALVCWSQLNLGPAFFVQRLNEDPMMGQHLMVGLIKAPVFAIVIAAIGARQGMAVAGDVESLGRRVTA
;
A
#
# COMPACT_ATOMS: atom_id res chain seq x y z
N MET A 1 -5.14 -43.33 -16.81
CA MET A 1 -5.81 -42.14 -17.39
C MET A 1 -5.46 -42.13 -18.85
N THR A 2 -6.40 -42.43 -19.72
CA THR A 2 -6.20 -42.36 -21.18
C THR A 2 -6.30 -40.85 -21.55
N GLY A 3 -5.21 -40.31 -22.11
CA GLY A 3 -5.20 -38.92 -22.60
C GLY A 3 -6.29 -38.69 -23.64
N ALA A 4 -6.70 -37.39 -23.81
CA ALA A 4 -7.61 -37.01 -24.88
C ALA A 4 -7.00 -37.35 -26.24
N ASP A 5 -7.79 -37.95 -27.15
CA ASP A 5 -7.42 -38.23 -28.55
C ASP A 5 -8.65 -38.05 -29.42
N PHE A 6 -8.42 -37.91 -30.76
CA PHE A 6 -9.50 -37.77 -31.71
C PHE A 6 -9.11 -38.38 -33.05
N GLU A 7 -10.08 -38.85 -33.80
CA GLU A 7 -9.95 -39.32 -35.19
C GLU A 7 -10.93 -38.53 -36.07
N ILE A 8 -10.47 -38.17 -37.27
CA ILE A 8 -11.28 -37.48 -38.26
C ILE A 8 -11.42 -38.43 -39.48
N GLU A 9 -12.62 -38.88 -39.77
CA GLU A 9 -12.94 -39.65 -40.98
C GLU A 9 -13.58 -38.71 -41.99
N GLU A 10 -13.02 -38.68 -43.23
CA GLU A 10 -13.57 -37.84 -44.29
C GLU A 10 -14.84 -38.49 -44.88
N ALA A 11 -15.94 -37.76 -44.83
CA ALA A 11 -17.18 -38.15 -45.52
C ALA A 11 -17.23 -37.55 -46.94
N GLN A 12 -17.95 -38.21 -47.88
CA GLN A 12 -18.10 -37.70 -49.25
C GLN A 12 -18.75 -36.31 -49.23
N GLY A 13 -18.05 -35.30 -49.78
CA GLY A 13 -18.58 -33.91 -49.88
C GLY A 13 -17.87 -32.88 -49.02
N GLY A 14 -16.72 -33.17 -48.40
CA GLY A 14 -15.95 -32.18 -47.60
C GLY A 14 -16.36 -32.02 -46.15
N ALA A 15 -17.36 -32.78 -45.71
CA ALA A 15 -17.79 -32.85 -44.30
C ALA A 15 -17.02 -33.96 -43.57
N ALA A 16 -16.70 -33.76 -42.27
CA ALA A 16 -15.90 -34.68 -41.47
C ALA A 16 -16.73 -35.30 -40.35
N THR A 17 -16.53 -36.59 -40.09
CA THR A 17 -16.99 -37.25 -38.87
C THR A 17 -15.88 -37.18 -37.83
N LEU A 18 -16.16 -36.55 -36.73
CA LEU A 18 -15.21 -36.41 -35.61
C LEU A 18 -15.51 -37.46 -34.55
N ARG A 19 -14.55 -38.34 -34.26
CA ARG A 19 -14.66 -39.32 -33.17
C ARG A 19 -13.75 -38.91 -32.02
N LEU A 20 -14.35 -38.68 -30.81
CA LEU A 20 -13.64 -38.33 -29.60
C LEU A 20 -13.29 -39.60 -28.79
N LYS A 21 -12.03 -39.69 -28.34
CA LYS A 21 -11.55 -40.81 -27.52
C LYS A 21 -10.84 -40.32 -26.26
N GLY A 22 -10.93 -41.09 -25.17
CA GLY A 22 -10.23 -40.80 -23.91
C GLY A 22 -10.84 -39.67 -23.08
N ASP A 23 -10.04 -39.15 -22.14
CA ASP A 23 -10.49 -38.16 -21.15
C ASP A 23 -10.26 -36.72 -21.63
N TRP A 24 -11.34 -36.02 -21.95
CA TRP A 24 -11.35 -34.63 -22.41
C TRP A 24 -11.57 -33.70 -21.20
N THR A 25 -10.56 -33.64 -20.35
CA THR A 25 -10.55 -32.84 -19.11
C THR A 25 -9.40 -31.85 -19.12
N THR A 26 -9.40 -30.89 -18.21
CA THR A 26 -8.35 -29.87 -18.05
C THR A 26 -6.94 -30.47 -18.04
N THR A 27 -6.77 -31.68 -17.49
CA THR A 27 -5.49 -32.39 -17.46
C THR A 27 -5.22 -33.24 -18.71
N GLY A 28 -6.28 -33.67 -19.42
CA GLY A 28 -6.19 -34.57 -20.59
C GLY A 28 -6.07 -33.82 -21.92
N VAL A 29 -6.71 -32.65 -22.04
CA VAL A 29 -6.80 -31.91 -23.32
C VAL A 29 -5.45 -31.32 -23.77
N GLY A 30 -4.66 -30.74 -22.88
CA GLY A 30 -3.31 -30.22 -23.14
C GLY A 30 -3.12 -29.61 -24.54
N ARG A 31 -2.12 -30.14 -25.30
CA ARG A 31 -1.83 -29.72 -26.68
C ARG A 31 -2.83 -30.26 -27.72
N MET A 32 -3.77 -31.12 -27.33
CA MET A 32 -4.74 -31.72 -28.24
C MET A 32 -5.74 -30.68 -28.77
N SER A 33 -6.05 -29.66 -27.98
CA SER A 33 -6.88 -28.51 -28.40
C SER A 33 -6.30 -27.79 -29.63
N ASP A 34 -4.99 -27.59 -29.68
CA ASP A 34 -4.32 -26.91 -30.81
C ASP A 34 -4.32 -27.78 -32.06
N ARG A 35 -4.10 -29.10 -31.90
CA ARG A 35 -4.19 -30.06 -33.00
C ARG A 35 -5.59 -30.14 -33.55
N LEU A 36 -6.59 -30.27 -32.70
CA LEU A 36 -7.99 -30.32 -33.12
C LEU A 36 -8.40 -29.04 -33.89
N ASN A 37 -7.97 -27.89 -33.41
CA ASN A 37 -8.20 -26.61 -34.09
C ASN A 37 -7.48 -26.52 -35.46
N ALA A 38 -6.28 -27.11 -35.59
CA ALA A 38 -5.53 -27.09 -36.82
C ALA A 38 -6.17 -28.04 -37.88
N ASP A 39 -6.56 -29.23 -37.44
CA ASP A 39 -7.05 -30.31 -38.34
C ASP A 39 -8.50 -30.06 -38.78
N LEU A 40 -9.32 -29.35 -37.98
CA LEU A 40 -10.71 -28.95 -38.31
C LEU A 40 -10.79 -27.60 -39.04
N ARG A 41 -9.70 -26.91 -39.33
CA ARG A 41 -9.73 -25.61 -40.01
C ARG A 41 -10.39 -25.75 -41.42
N GLY A 42 -11.58 -25.11 -41.52
CA GLY A 42 -12.29 -25.05 -42.81
C GLY A 42 -13.16 -26.27 -43.14
N ARG A 43 -13.33 -27.21 -42.20
CA ARG A 43 -14.17 -28.40 -42.36
C ARG A 43 -15.43 -28.24 -41.47
N GLU A 44 -16.58 -28.67 -42.03
CA GLU A 44 -17.82 -28.76 -41.24
C GLU A 44 -17.93 -30.15 -40.62
N ILE A 45 -18.38 -30.23 -39.38
CA ILE A 45 -18.57 -31.50 -38.68
C ILE A 45 -19.98 -32.02 -39.04
N ALA A 46 -20.02 -33.08 -39.87
CA ALA A 46 -21.29 -33.73 -40.22
C ALA A 46 -21.81 -34.67 -39.13
N ALA A 47 -20.93 -35.33 -38.42
CA ALA A 47 -21.29 -36.19 -37.29
C ALA A 47 -20.20 -36.15 -36.18
N LEU A 48 -20.64 -36.31 -34.95
CA LEU A 48 -19.77 -36.41 -33.76
C LEU A 48 -20.04 -37.77 -33.10
N ASP A 49 -19.00 -38.61 -33.07
CA ASP A 49 -19.02 -39.90 -32.37
C ASP A 49 -18.38 -39.75 -30.98
N VAL A 50 -19.18 -39.93 -29.95
CA VAL A 50 -18.79 -39.83 -28.54
C VAL A 50 -18.71 -41.21 -27.84
N SER A 51 -18.77 -42.31 -28.60
CA SER A 51 -18.76 -43.67 -28.04
C SER A 51 -17.48 -43.97 -27.26
N GLY A 52 -16.32 -43.44 -27.72
CA GLY A 52 -15.02 -43.56 -27.06
C GLY A 52 -14.69 -42.50 -26.03
N LEU A 53 -15.61 -41.58 -25.77
CA LEU A 53 -15.40 -40.46 -24.88
C LEU A 53 -15.43 -40.93 -23.39
N GLY A 54 -14.35 -40.67 -22.67
CA GLY A 54 -14.24 -40.92 -21.24
C GLY A 54 -14.85 -39.77 -20.38
N ARG A 55 -14.04 -39.13 -19.56
CA ARG A 55 -14.47 -37.94 -18.81
C ARG A 55 -14.50 -36.73 -19.74
N PHE A 56 -15.50 -35.87 -19.50
CA PHE A 56 -15.68 -34.64 -20.27
C PHE A 56 -15.99 -33.49 -19.32
N ASP A 57 -15.19 -32.42 -19.37
CA ASP A 57 -15.38 -31.22 -18.57
C ASP A 57 -15.47 -29.94 -19.40
N THR A 58 -15.50 -28.79 -18.76
CA THR A 58 -15.62 -27.48 -19.42
C THR A 58 -14.39 -27.17 -20.31
N ALA A 59 -13.21 -27.72 -20.03
CA ALA A 59 -12.03 -27.52 -20.88
C ALA A 59 -12.13 -28.32 -22.18
N GLY A 60 -12.62 -29.56 -22.10
CA GLY A 60 -12.93 -30.38 -23.29
C GLY A 60 -14.05 -29.75 -24.13
N ALA A 61 -15.09 -29.23 -23.48
CA ALA A 61 -16.18 -28.53 -24.15
C ALA A 61 -15.68 -27.25 -24.87
N LEU A 62 -14.80 -26.48 -24.24
CA LEU A 62 -14.21 -25.27 -24.83
C LEU A 62 -13.35 -25.59 -26.04
N ALA A 63 -12.47 -26.60 -25.92
CA ALA A 63 -11.61 -27.04 -27.01
C ALA A 63 -12.44 -27.47 -28.24
N LEU A 64 -13.52 -28.20 -28.01
CA LEU A 64 -14.42 -28.64 -29.09
C LEU A 64 -15.23 -27.47 -29.67
N ALA A 65 -15.76 -26.56 -28.84
CA ALA A 65 -16.50 -25.40 -29.29
C ALA A 65 -15.65 -24.43 -30.13
N GLN A 66 -14.39 -24.24 -29.75
CA GLN A 66 -13.42 -23.44 -30.51
C GLN A 66 -13.06 -24.08 -31.86
N ALA A 67 -12.88 -25.39 -31.87
CA ALA A 67 -12.54 -26.11 -33.08
C ALA A 67 -13.71 -26.22 -34.07
N SER A 68 -14.93 -26.48 -33.56
CA SER A 68 -16.14 -26.64 -34.38
C SER A 68 -16.79 -25.31 -34.80
N LYS A 69 -16.32 -24.16 -34.26
CA LYS A 69 -16.94 -22.83 -34.43
C LYS A 69 -18.45 -22.83 -34.20
N GLY A 70 -18.92 -23.68 -33.30
CA GLY A 70 -20.30 -23.81 -32.91
C GLY A 70 -21.15 -24.71 -33.81
N GLY A 71 -20.54 -25.49 -34.69
CA GLY A 71 -21.24 -26.35 -35.62
C GLY A 71 -21.19 -27.83 -35.25
N VAL A 72 -21.62 -28.25 -34.08
CA VAL A 72 -21.86 -29.67 -33.77
C VAL A 72 -23.35 -29.97 -34.01
N PRO A 73 -23.67 -31.04 -34.79
CA PRO A 73 -25.05 -31.39 -35.12
C PRO A 73 -25.91 -31.67 -33.92
N ASP A 74 -27.20 -31.23 -33.96
CA ASP A 74 -28.20 -31.61 -32.96
C ASP A 74 -28.38 -33.16 -33.00
N GLY A 75 -28.30 -33.83 -31.84
CA GLY A 75 -28.33 -35.29 -31.75
C GLY A 75 -26.97 -35.96 -31.54
N ALA A 76 -25.86 -35.27 -31.78
CA ALA A 76 -24.52 -35.78 -31.54
C ALA A 76 -24.24 -36.23 -30.08
N TRP A 77 -25.06 -35.73 -29.16
CA TRP A 77 -24.94 -35.99 -27.73
C TRP A 77 -25.96 -36.98 -27.16
N ASP A 78 -26.75 -37.66 -28.00
CA ASP A 78 -27.83 -38.56 -27.53
C ASP A 78 -27.27 -39.71 -26.65
N GLN A 79 -26.07 -40.19 -26.96
CA GLN A 79 -25.36 -41.21 -26.17
C GLN A 79 -24.76 -40.70 -24.85
N ARG A 80 -24.54 -39.39 -24.73
CA ARG A 80 -23.90 -38.74 -23.61
C ARG A 80 -24.55 -37.38 -23.27
N PRO A 81 -25.80 -37.37 -22.77
CA PRO A 81 -26.56 -36.14 -22.54
C PRO A 81 -25.93 -35.19 -21.53
N GLU A 82 -25.10 -35.72 -20.60
CA GLU A 82 -24.34 -34.91 -19.64
C GLU A 82 -23.26 -34.07 -20.32
N ALA A 83 -22.48 -34.66 -21.23
CA ALA A 83 -21.46 -33.97 -21.99
C ALA A 83 -22.10 -32.91 -22.91
N GLY A 84 -23.25 -33.21 -23.48
CA GLY A 84 -24.04 -32.27 -24.28
C GLY A 84 -24.51 -31.04 -23.52
N ARG A 85 -24.91 -31.20 -22.24
CA ARG A 85 -25.25 -30.04 -21.39
C ARG A 85 -24.06 -29.12 -21.15
N ILE A 86 -22.89 -29.71 -20.82
CA ILE A 86 -21.63 -28.95 -20.62
C ILE A 86 -21.24 -28.23 -21.91
N TYR A 87 -21.30 -28.93 -23.06
CA TYR A 87 -20.98 -28.33 -24.35
C TYR A 87 -21.89 -27.14 -24.69
N LYS A 88 -23.22 -27.30 -24.59
CA LYS A 88 -24.19 -26.22 -24.87
C LYS A 88 -24.01 -25.00 -23.96
N MET A 89 -23.62 -25.22 -22.72
CA MET A 89 -23.32 -24.13 -21.78
C MET A 89 -22.09 -23.33 -22.23
N VAL A 90 -21.02 -24.01 -22.63
CA VAL A 90 -19.77 -23.39 -23.09
C VAL A 90 -19.95 -22.72 -24.46
N GLU A 91 -20.65 -23.37 -25.39
CA GLU A 91 -20.97 -22.83 -26.72
C GLU A 91 -21.73 -21.50 -26.61
N LYS A 92 -22.71 -21.41 -25.71
CA LYS A 92 -23.47 -20.19 -25.46
C LYS A 92 -22.59 -19.06 -24.95
N LEU A 93 -21.62 -19.38 -24.09
CA LEU A 93 -20.64 -18.41 -23.57
C LEU A 93 -19.68 -17.94 -24.66
N GLU A 94 -19.23 -18.83 -25.52
CA GLU A 94 -18.30 -18.48 -26.60
C GLU A 94 -18.97 -17.61 -27.68
N ARG A 95 -20.21 -17.89 -28.05
CA ARG A 95 -21.00 -17.02 -28.95
C ARG A 95 -21.24 -15.62 -28.35
N THR A 96 -21.22 -15.52 -27.02
CA THR A 96 -21.32 -14.25 -26.30
C THR A 96 -19.96 -13.63 -26.04
N SER A 97 -18.87 -14.30 -26.41
CA SER A 97 -17.50 -13.81 -26.23
C SER A 97 -17.34 -12.47 -26.95
N THR A 98 -17.25 -11.44 -26.17
CA THR A 98 -17.01 -10.08 -26.61
C THR A 98 -15.76 -10.01 -27.45
N LYS A 99 -15.86 -9.38 -28.64
CA LYS A 99 -14.68 -8.98 -29.45
C LYS A 99 -13.60 -8.49 -28.51
N LYS A 100 -12.39 -9.10 -28.60
CA LYS A 100 -11.22 -8.57 -27.90
C LYS A 100 -11.21 -7.05 -28.05
N PRO A 101 -11.15 -6.27 -26.95
CA PRO A 101 -11.12 -4.84 -27.07
C PRO A 101 -9.98 -4.48 -28.03
N ARG A 102 -10.29 -3.68 -29.03
CA ARG A 102 -9.29 -3.18 -29.99
C ARG A 102 -8.18 -2.56 -29.17
N GLU A 103 -6.95 -3.00 -29.33
CA GLU A 103 -5.82 -2.41 -28.61
C GLU A 103 -5.82 -0.93 -28.88
N ALA A 104 -6.01 -0.15 -27.82
CA ALA A 104 -6.02 1.30 -27.94
C ALA A 104 -4.65 1.76 -28.37
N ASP A 105 -4.59 2.75 -29.27
CA ASP A 105 -3.36 3.41 -29.72
C ASP A 105 -2.46 3.72 -28.52
N PRO A 106 -1.11 3.61 -28.66
CA PRO A 106 -0.17 3.90 -27.57
C PRO A 106 -0.43 5.24 -26.90
N PHE A 107 -0.83 6.24 -27.69
CA PHE A 107 -1.18 7.57 -27.22
C PHE A 107 -2.43 7.56 -26.32
N THR A 108 -3.52 6.96 -26.80
CA THR A 108 -4.77 6.79 -26.03
C THR A 108 -4.53 5.98 -24.75
N ARG A 109 -3.66 4.96 -24.79
CA ARG A 109 -3.29 4.13 -23.63
C ARG A 109 -2.58 4.96 -22.56
N THR A 110 -1.67 5.86 -22.96
CA THR A 110 -0.94 6.75 -22.05
C THR A 110 -1.90 7.75 -21.39
N PHE A 111 -2.75 8.42 -22.19
CA PHE A 111 -3.74 9.36 -21.66
C PHE A 111 -4.78 8.68 -20.75
N ALA A 112 -5.23 7.49 -21.09
CA ALA A 112 -6.13 6.71 -20.24
C ALA A 112 -5.47 6.29 -18.92
N LYS A 113 -4.13 6.01 -18.93
CA LYS A 113 -3.38 5.72 -17.70
C LYS A 113 -3.25 6.95 -16.82
N VAL A 114 -2.91 8.11 -17.41
CA VAL A 114 -2.85 9.39 -16.68
C VAL A 114 -4.23 9.78 -16.15
N GLY A 115 -5.27 9.69 -16.96
CA GLY A 115 -6.65 10.01 -16.55
C GLY A 115 -7.13 9.13 -15.39
N ARG A 116 -6.84 7.84 -15.41
CA ARG A 116 -7.10 6.94 -14.27
C ARG A 116 -6.32 7.36 -13.03
N GLY A 117 -5.02 7.67 -13.18
CA GLY A 117 -4.22 8.15 -12.05
C GLY A 117 -4.79 9.42 -11.40
N VAL A 118 -5.23 10.39 -12.19
CA VAL A 118 -5.87 11.62 -11.68
C VAL A 118 -7.21 11.31 -10.99
N TYR A 119 -8.01 10.42 -11.55
CA TYR A 119 -9.27 9.99 -10.95
C TYR A 119 -9.04 9.26 -9.61
N ASP A 120 -8.05 8.36 -9.56
CA ASP A 120 -7.70 7.60 -8.35
C ASP A 120 -7.20 8.54 -7.25
N ILE A 121 -6.36 9.54 -7.60
CA ILE A 121 -5.91 10.59 -6.66
C ILE A 121 -7.12 11.37 -6.13
N GLY A 122 -8.06 11.76 -6.99
CA GLY A 122 -9.28 12.45 -6.58
C GLY A 122 -10.13 11.62 -5.60
N ALA A 123 -10.36 10.36 -5.92
CA ALA A 123 -11.10 9.44 -5.07
C ALA A 123 -10.42 9.21 -3.70
N GLU A 124 -9.09 8.99 -3.71
CA GLU A 124 -8.31 8.85 -2.47
C GLU A 124 -8.31 10.14 -1.64
N THR A 125 -8.32 11.30 -2.27
CA THR A 125 -8.41 12.60 -1.59
C THR A 125 -9.75 12.76 -0.86
N ILE A 126 -10.86 12.45 -1.51
CA ILE A 126 -12.20 12.49 -0.91
C ILE A 126 -12.28 11.54 0.31
N LEU A 127 -11.77 10.32 0.16
CA LEU A 127 -11.71 9.35 1.26
C LEU A 127 -10.84 9.84 2.42
N SER A 128 -9.76 10.57 2.13
CA SER A 128 -8.90 11.19 3.16
C SER A 128 -9.64 12.25 3.95
N PHE A 129 -10.40 13.13 3.28
CA PHE A 129 -11.22 14.14 3.95
C PHE A 129 -12.36 13.52 4.76
N ALA A 130 -12.99 12.47 4.25
CA ALA A 130 -14.01 11.73 5.00
C ALA A 130 -13.44 11.07 6.26
N PHE A 131 -12.22 10.49 6.16
CA PHE A 131 -11.51 9.95 7.32
C PHE A 131 -11.17 11.04 8.33
N LEU A 132 -10.64 12.18 7.87
CA LEU A 132 -10.30 13.32 8.72
C LEU A 132 -11.53 13.85 9.46
N GLY A 133 -12.69 13.94 8.79
CA GLY A 133 -13.94 14.32 9.43
C GLY A 133 -14.35 13.36 10.55
N ARG A 134 -14.25 12.05 10.32
CA ARG A 134 -14.50 11.04 11.36
C ARG A 134 -13.48 11.11 12.50
N LEU A 135 -12.22 11.37 12.19
CA LEU A 135 -11.18 11.55 13.19
C LEU A 135 -11.48 12.77 14.07
N MET A 136 -11.85 13.90 13.48
CA MET A 136 -12.22 15.12 14.21
C MET A 136 -13.41 14.90 15.15
N THR A 137 -14.45 14.20 14.67
CA THR A 137 -15.59 13.86 15.53
C THR A 137 -15.19 12.96 16.70
N ALA A 138 -14.30 11.98 16.45
CA ALA A 138 -13.78 11.10 17.49
C ALA A 138 -12.91 11.84 18.51
N VAL A 139 -12.06 12.78 18.07
CA VAL A 139 -11.25 13.65 18.95
C VAL A 139 -12.15 14.51 19.83
N VAL A 140 -13.15 15.18 19.25
CA VAL A 140 -14.10 16.00 20.02
C VAL A 140 -14.86 15.16 21.05
N ALA A 141 -15.28 13.95 20.65
CA ALA A 141 -15.95 13.03 21.59
C ALA A 141 -15.02 12.57 22.72
N ALA A 142 -13.74 12.29 22.42
CA ALA A 142 -12.75 11.94 23.44
C ALA A 142 -12.49 13.09 24.44
N LEU A 143 -12.38 14.32 23.94
CA LEU A 143 -12.19 15.51 24.78
C LEU A 143 -13.39 15.78 25.66
N LYS A 144 -14.63 15.55 25.18
CA LYS A 144 -15.86 15.74 25.98
C LYS A 144 -16.04 14.65 27.06
N HIS A 145 -15.48 13.47 26.87
CA HIS A 145 -15.64 12.33 27.78
C HIS A 145 -14.29 11.69 28.15
N PRO A 146 -13.40 12.37 28.88
CA PRO A 146 -12.05 11.90 29.20
C PRO A 146 -12.04 10.60 30.01
N GLY A 147 -13.10 10.31 30.77
CA GLY A 147 -13.23 9.04 31.51
C GLY A 147 -13.39 7.79 30.63
N ARG A 148 -13.63 7.95 29.31
CA ARG A 148 -13.70 6.84 28.35
C ARG A 148 -12.35 6.55 27.69
N ILE A 149 -11.34 7.37 27.96
CA ILE A 149 -9.99 7.17 27.40
C ILE A 149 -9.33 5.96 28.07
N ARG A 150 -8.84 5.04 27.27
CA ARG A 150 -8.12 3.85 27.75
C ARG A 150 -6.66 4.21 28.07
N TRP A 151 -6.42 4.80 29.26
CA TRP A 151 -5.10 5.24 29.69
C TRP A 151 -3.99 4.21 29.56
N PRO A 152 -4.19 2.92 29.92
CA PRO A 152 -3.14 1.90 29.74
C PRO A 152 -2.74 1.72 28.26
N ALA A 153 -3.70 1.77 27.35
CA ALA A 153 -3.42 1.68 25.92
C ALA A 153 -2.64 2.91 25.42
N TRP A 154 -2.95 4.10 25.92
CA TRP A 154 -2.24 5.32 25.59
C TRP A 154 -0.78 5.27 26.06
N VAL A 155 -0.52 4.87 27.33
CA VAL A 155 0.84 4.76 27.90
C VAL A 155 1.67 3.75 27.11
N SER A 156 1.12 2.58 26.82
CA SER A 156 1.82 1.55 26.03
C SER A 156 2.17 2.04 24.60
N GLN A 157 1.27 2.81 23.96
CA GLN A 157 1.56 3.39 22.67
C GLN A 157 2.60 4.53 22.75
N ALA A 158 2.58 5.32 23.79
CA ALA A 158 3.56 6.38 24.03
C ALA A 158 4.98 5.79 24.25
N GLU A 159 5.09 4.72 25.02
CA GLU A 159 6.34 4.00 25.23
C GLU A 159 6.92 3.49 23.90
N ARG A 160 6.14 2.74 23.13
CA ARG A 160 6.57 2.18 21.85
C ARG A 160 6.88 3.23 20.80
N ALA A 161 6.07 4.27 20.69
CA ALA A 161 6.27 5.33 19.70
C ALA A 161 7.38 6.30 20.07
N GLY A 162 7.63 6.49 21.38
CA GLY A 162 8.55 7.49 21.91
C GLY A 162 9.91 6.92 22.31
N LEU A 163 9.93 6.13 23.40
CA LEU A 163 11.22 5.70 23.99
C LEU A 163 12.06 4.87 23.02
N ASP A 164 11.43 3.96 22.30
CA ASP A 164 12.15 3.15 21.32
C ASP A 164 12.68 3.95 20.12
N ALA A 165 12.14 5.13 19.84
CA ALA A 165 12.61 5.99 18.75
C ALA A 165 13.72 6.96 19.22
N MET A 166 13.91 7.15 20.53
CA MET A 166 14.83 8.13 21.07
C MET A 166 16.27 7.96 20.56
N PRO A 167 16.89 6.76 20.57
CA PRO A 167 18.28 6.61 20.16
C PRO A 167 18.51 7.05 18.71
N ILE A 168 17.65 6.63 17.78
CA ILE A 168 17.80 6.98 16.37
C ILE A 168 17.56 8.46 16.13
N VAL A 169 16.62 9.08 16.84
CA VAL A 169 16.33 10.52 16.75
C VAL A 169 17.52 11.34 17.22
N VAL A 170 18.12 10.98 18.37
CA VAL A 170 19.30 11.68 18.91
C VAL A 170 20.50 11.56 17.98
N VAL A 171 20.83 10.34 17.54
CA VAL A 171 21.99 10.10 16.68
C VAL A 171 21.84 10.80 15.33
N THR A 172 20.66 10.70 14.72
CA THR A 172 20.42 11.36 13.42
C THR A 172 20.53 12.88 13.54
N ASN A 173 19.88 13.47 14.55
CA ASN A 173 19.95 14.93 14.74
C ASN A 173 21.34 15.41 15.15
N PHE A 174 22.10 14.61 15.91
CA PHE A 174 23.51 14.90 16.19
C PHE A 174 24.32 15.08 14.90
N PHE A 175 24.22 14.12 13.97
CA PHE A 175 24.95 14.24 12.70
C PHE A 175 24.42 15.38 11.82
N ILE A 176 23.13 15.63 11.80
CA ILE A 176 22.54 16.76 11.07
C ILE A 176 23.07 18.09 11.64
N GLY A 177 23.06 18.25 12.97
CA GLY A 177 23.62 19.44 13.61
C GLY A 177 25.12 19.62 13.34
N ALA A 178 25.89 18.53 13.34
CA ALA A 178 27.30 18.54 13.00
C ALA A 178 27.53 18.96 11.53
N VAL A 179 26.75 18.43 10.59
CA VAL A 179 26.87 18.78 9.17
C VAL A 179 26.51 20.24 8.94
N ILE A 180 25.43 20.75 9.54
CA ILE A 180 25.04 22.17 9.45
C ILE A 180 26.15 23.06 10.01
N ALA A 181 26.73 22.68 11.15
CA ALA A 181 27.83 23.40 11.75
C ALA A 181 29.08 23.42 10.87
N PHE A 182 29.43 22.26 10.28
CA PHE A 182 30.60 22.16 9.41
C PHE A 182 30.48 23.06 8.17
N ILE A 183 29.35 22.99 7.45
CA ILE A 183 29.09 23.81 6.29
C ILE A 183 28.99 25.29 6.67
N GLY A 184 28.30 25.58 7.78
CA GLY A 184 28.14 26.96 8.27
C GLY A 184 29.44 27.58 8.75
N ALA A 185 30.30 26.80 9.42
CA ALA A 185 31.61 27.26 9.86
C ALA A 185 32.55 27.60 8.68
N ASP A 186 32.59 26.73 7.69
CA ASP A 186 33.38 26.91 6.46
C ASP A 186 32.96 28.19 5.73
N LEU A 187 31.69 28.28 5.38
CA LEU A 187 31.15 29.46 4.67
C LEU A 187 31.35 30.77 5.44
N LEU A 188 31.05 30.79 6.73
CA LEU A 188 31.13 32.02 7.52
C LEU A 188 32.55 32.46 7.83
N THR A 189 33.50 31.51 7.87
CA THR A 189 34.90 31.85 8.06
C THR A 189 35.50 32.60 6.89
N ASP A 190 35.11 32.26 5.66
CA ASP A 190 35.54 32.96 4.45
C ASP A 190 35.15 34.45 4.44
N PHE A 191 34.06 34.78 5.14
CA PHE A 191 33.58 36.15 5.31
C PHE A 191 34.06 36.82 6.61
N GLY A 192 34.94 36.16 7.40
CA GLY A 192 35.38 36.67 8.70
C GLY A 192 34.27 36.64 9.79
N ALA A 193 33.17 35.93 9.54
CA ALA A 193 31.95 35.92 10.35
C ALA A 193 31.73 34.58 11.10
N GLY A 194 32.80 33.79 11.34
CA GLY A 194 32.70 32.45 11.92
C GLY A 194 31.98 32.36 13.26
N VAL A 195 31.98 33.42 14.07
CA VAL A 195 31.24 33.49 15.33
C VAL A 195 29.74 33.36 15.19
N PHE A 196 29.17 33.79 14.03
CA PHE A 196 27.74 33.68 13.73
C PHE A 196 27.29 32.24 13.37
N ALA A 197 28.23 31.32 13.19
CA ALA A 197 27.92 29.91 12.98
C ALA A 197 27.08 29.34 14.13
N VAL A 198 27.34 29.75 15.36
CA VAL A 198 26.54 29.32 16.54
C VAL A 198 25.07 29.70 16.42
N GLN A 199 24.79 30.93 16.00
CA GLN A 199 23.41 31.41 15.80
C GLN A 199 22.72 30.69 14.64
N LEU A 200 23.44 30.49 13.52
CA LEU A 200 22.95 29.73 12.39
C LEU A 200 22.51 28.32 12.81
N ILE A 201 23.37 27.61 13.56
CA ILE A 201 23.07 26.26 14.06
C ILE A 201 21.86 26.29 14.99
N GLY A 202 21.83 27.24 15.93
CA GLY A 202 20.72 27.39 16.87
C GLY A 202 19.37 27.57 16.15
N VAL A 203 19.31 28.52 15.22
CA VAL A 203 18.10 28.79 14.44
C VAL A 203 17.73 27.59 13.59
N ALA A 204 18.68 27.00 12.86
CA ALA A 204 18.43 25.86 11.97
C ALA A 204 17.92 24.65 12.74
N VAL A 205 18.57 24.28 13.84
CA VAL A 205 18.20 23.11 14.65
C VAL A 205 16.89 23.34 15.39
N PHE A 206 16.74 24.45 16.12
CA PHE A 206 15.57 24.69 16.94
C PHE A 206 14.31 24.90 16.11
N ARG A 207 14.40 25.65 15.00
CA ARG A 207 13.24 26.09 14.27
C ARG A 207 12.75 25.10 13.23
N GLU A 208 13.70 24.40 12.54
CA GLU A 208 13.33 23.60 11.36
C GLU A 208 13.82 22.14 11.46
N PHE A 209 15.13 21.91 11.52
CA PHE A 209 15.67 20.56 11.27
C PHE A 209 15.27 19.53 12.32
N ALA A 210 15.35 19.87 13.61
CA ALA A 210 15.01 18.91 14.66
C ALA A 210 13.58 18.38 14.54
N VAL A 211 12.61 19.26 14.31
CA VAL A 211 11.20 18.84 14.20
C VAL A 211 10.93 18.08 12.92
N VAL A 212 11.48 18.54 11.78
CA VAL A 212 11.24 17.89 10.48
C VAL A 212 11.87 16.50 10.44
N ILE A 213 13.14 16.37 10.84
CA ILE A 213 13.84 15.08 10.84
C ILE A 213 13.17 14.10 11.81
N THR A 214 12.80 14.55 13.02
CA THR A 214 12.06 13.72 13.97
C THR A 214 10.73 13.27 13.39
N ALA A 215 9.99 14.16 12.74
CA ALA A 215 8.72 13.84 12.10
C ALA A 215 8.88 12.81 10.97
N VAL A 216 9.90 12.95 10.12
CA VAL A 216 10.20 11.99 9.03
C VAL A 216 10.57 10.62 9.59
N LEU A 217 11.42 10.56 10.62
CA LEU A 217 11.78 9.30 11.27
C LEU A 217 10.57 8.59 11.88
N LEU A 218 9.70 9.34 12.58
CA LEU A 218 8.48 8.76 13.14
C LEU A 218 7.44 8.42 12.08
N ALA A 219 7.36 9.16 10.98
CA ALA A 219 6.49 8.81 9.86
C ALA A 219 6.89 7.44 9.28
N GLY A 220 8.18 7.21 9.03
CA GLY A 220 8.66 5.93 8.53
C GLY A 220 8.44 4.77 9.50
N ARG A 221 8.65 4.98 10.80
CA ARG A 221 8.57 3.93 11.82
C ARG A 221 7.17 3.78 12.42
N SER A 222 6.66 4.84 13.03
CA SER A 222 5.44 4.77 13.84
C SER A 222 4.18 4.72 12.99
N ALA A 223 4.10 5.47 11.87
CA ALA A 223 2.94 5.38 10.99
C ALA A 223 2.84 4.02 10.30
N SER A 224 3.98 3.47 9.84
CA SER A 224 4.03 2.12 9.26
C SER A 224 3.63 1.05 10.29
N ALA A 225 4.09 1.15 11.54
CA ALA A 225 3.69 0.25 12.61
C ALA A 225 2.17 0.35 12.89
N PHE A 226 1.61 1.57 12.94
CA PHE A 226 0.17 1.76 13.12
C PHE A 226 -0.64 1.19 11.96
N ALA A 227 -0.18 1.39 10.73
CA ALA A 227 -0.82 0.83 9.54
C ALA A 227 -0.77 -0.71 9.57
N ALA A 228 0.35 -1.30 9.97
CA ALA A 228 0.50 -2.74 10.09
C ALA A 228 -0.40 -3.33 11.18
N GLU A 229 -0.39 -2.74 12.39
CA GLU A 229 -1.20 -3.23 13.52
C GLU A 229 -2.70 -3.13 13.22
N ILE A 230 -3.20 -1.96 12.79
CA ILE A 230 -4.62 -1.77 12.47
C ILE A 230 -5.01 -2.61 11.24
N GLY A 231 -4.13 -2.70 10.24
CA GLY A 231 -4.36 -3.47 9.03
C GLY A 231 -4.44 -4.97 9.31
N SER A 232 -3.60 -5.51 10.21
CA SER A 232 -3.68 -6.89 10.67
C SER A 232 -4.99 -7.17 11.40
N MET A 233 -5.42 -6.28 12.30
CA MET A 233 -6.71 -6.40 12.99
C MET A 233 -7.89 -6.36 12.02
N ARG A 234 -7.79 -5.56 10.95
CA ARG A 234 -8.81 -5.51 9.91
C ARG A 234 -8.84 -6.79 9.06
N MET A 235 -7.67 -7.30 8.69
CA MET A 235 -7.54 -8.57 7.95
C MET A 235 -8.14 -9.74 8.75
N ASN A 236 -7.93 -9.75 10.09
CA ASN A 236 -8.49 -10.74 10.99
C ASN A 236 -9.97 -10.50 11.36
N GLN A 237 -10.63 -9.49 10.76
CA GLN A 237 -12.01 -9.07 11.05
C GLN A 237 -12.25 -8.59 12.50
N GLU A 238 -11.18 -8.31 13.25
CA GLU A 238 -11.28 -7.82 14.65
C GLU A 238 -11.92 -6.42 14.70
N VAL A 239 -11.65 -5.56 13.71
CA VAL A 239 -12.28 -4.22 13.61
C VAL A 239 -13.78 -4.34 13.37
N ASP A 240 -14.22 -5.29 12.54
CA ASP A 240 -15.63 -5.52 12.26
C ASP A 240 -16.33 -6.13 13.48
N ALA A 241 -15.67 -7.06 14.18
CA ALA A 241 -16.17 -7.61 15.45
C ALA A 241 -16.34 -6.51 16.52
N MET A 242 -15.42 -5.54 16.63
CA MET A 242 -15.57 -4.40 17.53
C MET A 242 -16.85 -3.58 17.21
N GLN A 243 -17.13 -3.36 15.93
CA GLN A 243 -18.33 -2.62 15.50
C GLN A 243 -19.61 -3.36 15.87
N VAL A 244 -19.65 -4.68 15.67
CA VAL A 244 -20.80 -5.51 16.06
C VAL A 244 -21.04 -5.46 17.56
N MET A 245 -19.97 -5.41 18.36
CA MET A 245 -20.04 -5.26 19.83
C MET A 245 -20.37 -3.83 20.28
N GLY A 246 -20.61 -2.87 19.35
CA GLY A 246 -20.90 -1.48 19.69
C GLY A 246 -19.68 -0.64 20.09
N VAL A 247 -18.46 -1.15 19.89
CA VAL A 247 -17.21 -0.43 20.17
C VAL A 247 -16.81 0.38 18.95
N ASN A 248 -16.62 1.69 19.11
CA ASN A 248 -16.16 2.54 18.03
C ASN A 248 -14.66 2.34 17.78
N PRO A 249 -14.25 1.82 16.58
CA PRO A 249 -12.84 1.55 16.26
C PRO A 249 -11.96 2.81 16.32
N PHE A 250 -12.49 3.98 15.97
CA PHE A 250 -11.73 5.23 16.06
C PHE A 250 -11.33 5.54 17.50
N GLN A 251 -12.25 5.38 18.44
CA GLN A 251 -11.99 5.62 19.85
C GLN A 251 -11.06 4.56 20.46
N ALA A 252 -11.20 3.31 20.04
CA ALA A 252 -10.43 2.21 20.60
C ALA A 252 -9.01 2.10 20.02
N LEU A 253 -8.83 2.37 18.72
CA LEU A 253 -7.57 2.13 18.02
C LEU A 253 -6.85 3.40 17.61
N VAL A 254 -7.58 4.41 17.06
CA VAL A 254 -6.94 5.58 16.47
C VAL A 254 -6.60 6.63 17.53
N ILE A 255 -7.54 6.95 18.44
CA ILE A 255 -7.35 8.00 19.44
C ILE A 255 -6.17 7.74 20.37
N PRO A 256 -5.93 6.54 20.93
CA PRO A 256 -4.77 6.31 21.80
C PRO A 256 -3.44 6.51 21.06
N ARG A 257 -3.35 6.10 19.80
CA ARG A 257 -2.15 6.27 18.95
C ARG A 257 -1.89 7.74 18.61
N LEU A 258 -2.96 8.45 18.25
CA LEU A 258 -2.90 9.89 17.98
C LEU A 258 -2.42 10.66 19.20
N ALA A 259 -3.05 10.43 20.35
CA ALA A 259 -2.70 11.10 21.60
C ALA A 259 -1.26 10.79 22.03
N ALA A 260 -0.80 9.54 21.86
CA ALA A 260 0.58 9.15 22.13
C ALA A 260 1.57 9.96 21.28
N LEU A 261 1.37 10.04 19.96
CA LEU A 261 2.25 10.82 19.09
C LEU A 261 2.20 12.33 19.35
N VAL A 262 1.03 12.89 19.63
CA VAL A 262 0.88 14.33 19.92
C VAL A 262 1.69 14.74 21.15
N VAL A 263 1.85 13.86 22.13
CA VAL A 263 2.68 14.10 23.31
C VAL A 263 4.14 13.73 23.07
N MET A 264 4.40 12.59 22.45
CA MET A 264 5.77 12.07 22.32
C MET A 264 6.59 12.81 21.25
N LEU A 265 5.98 13.29 20.15
CA LEU A 265 6.73 13.97 19.10
C LEU A 265 7.35 15.30 19.58
N PRO A 266 6.68 16.19 20.34
CA PRO A 266 7.32 17.34 20.95
C PRO A 266 8.48 16.98 21.90
N LEU A 267 8.30 15.93 22.73
CA LEU A 267 9.35 15.47 23.63
C LEU A 267 10.58 14.96 22.88
N LEU A 268 10.35 14.12 21.84
CA LEU A 268 11.43 13.64 20.98
C LEU A 268 12.08 14.79 20.20
N THR A 269 11.31 15.77 19.73
CA THR A 269 11.83 16.96 19.07
C THR A 269 12.74 17.76 20.00
N PHE A 270 12.36 17.90 21.27
CA PHE A 270 13.21 18.57 22.25
C PHE A 270 14.53 17.82 22.46
N VAL A 271 14.48 16.49 22.60
CA VAL A 271 15.69 15.65 22.70
C VAL A 271 16.53 15.71 21.43
N ALA A 272 15.88 15.75 20.25
CA ALA A 272 16.51 15.96 18.95
C ALA A 272 17.28 17.30 18.87
N MET A 273 16.67 18.36 19.38
CA MET A 273 17.31 19.68 19.49
C MET A 273 18.59 19.63 20.31
N LEU A 274 18.56 18.95 21.45
CA LEU A 274 19.76 18.76 22.27
C LEU A 274 20.83 17.97 21.55
N GLY A 275 20.45 16.88 20.87
CA GLY A 275 21.37 16.09 20.05
C GLY A 275 22.01 16.91 18.93
N GLY A 276 21.20 17.67 18.19
CA GLY A 276 21.67 18.54 17.11
C GLY A 276 22.61 19.67 17.57
N LEU A 277 22.25 20.33 18.67
CA LEU A 277 23.11 21.33 19.26
C LEU A 277 24.44 20.74 19.76
N PHE A 278 24.41 19.55 20.35
CA PHE A 278 25.63 18.87 20.80
C PHE A 278 26.56 18.55 19.63
N GLY A 279 26.02 18.03 18.53
CA GLY A 279 26.74 17.81 17.28
C GLY A 279 27.34 19.11 16.71
N GLY A 280 26.54 20.16 16.68
CA GLY A 280 26.96 21.49 16.22
C GLY A 280 28.04 22.12 17.11
N ALA A 281 27.87 22.03 18.42
CA ALA A 281 28.87 22.55 19.37
C ALA A 281 30.22 21.86 19.23
N LEU A 282 30.25 20.54 19.01
CA LEU A 282 31.48 19.77 18.84
C LEU A 282 32.26 20.19 17.60
N VAL A 283 31.55 20.47 16.49
CA VAL A 283 32.15 20.96 15.24
C VAL A 283 32.64 22.40 15.42
N CYS A 284 31.85 23.30 16.02
CA CYS A 284 32.31 24.66 16.32
C CYS A 284 33.58 24.68 17.21
N TRP A 285 33.65 23.77 18.16
CA TRP A 285 34.84 23.64 18.99
C TRP A 285 36.04 23.14 18.20
N SER A 286 35.88 22.13 17.37
CA SER A 286 37.03 21.55 16.62
C SER A 286 37.48 22.44 15.44
N GLN A 287 36.59 23.10 14.74
CA GLN A 287 36.92 23.88 13.54
C GLN A 287 37.18 25.37 13.82
N LEU A 288 36.40 25.99 14.71
CA LEU A 288 36.48 27.41 14.99
C LEU A 288 37.18 27.74 16.33
N ASN A 289 37.63 26.73 17.09
CA ASN A 289 38.12 26.89 18.46
C ASN A 289 37.13 27.60 19.41
N LEU A 290 35.82 27.56 19.10
CA LEU A 290 34.74 28.09 19.92
C LEU A 290 34.35 27.04 20.97
N GLY A 291 34.89 27.18 22.19
CA GLY A 291 34.62 26.20 23.26
C GLY A 291 33.12 26.10 23.65
N PRO A 292 32.74 24.98 24.33
CA PRO A 292 31.35 24.74 24.71
C PRO A 292 30.71 25.84 25.54
N ALA A 293 31.49 26.45 26.44
CA ALA A 293 31.01 27.59 27.27
C ALA A 293 30.62 28.79 26.39
N PHE A 294 31.48 29.15 25.42
CA PHE A 294 31.20 30.19 24.46
C PHE A 294 29.97 29.88 23.61
N PHE A 295 29.85 28.63 23.15
CA PHE A 295 28.69 28.18 22.36
C PHE A 295 27.38 28.39 23.11
N VAL A 296 27.30 27.94 24.37
CA VAL A 296 26.11 28.10 25.21
C VAL A 296 25.83 29.58 25.52
N GLN A 297 26.90 30.33 25.85
CA GLN A 297 26.75 31.78 26.11
C GLN A 297 26.19 32.49 24.89
N ARG A 298 26.71 32.23 23.68
CA ARG A 298 26.29 32.87 22.45
C ARG A 298 24.84 32.52 22.06
N LEU A 299 24.37 31.29 22.32
CA LEU A 299 22.98 30.92 22.17
C LEU A 299 22.05 31.70 23.11
N ASN A 300 22.47 31.91 24.36
CA ASN A 300 21.68 32.62 25.34
C ASN A 300 21.65 34.15 25.12
N GLU A 301 22.66 34.72 24.48
CA GLU A 301 22.70 36.14 24.13
C GLU A 301 21.72 36.52 23.04
N ASP A 302 21.24 35.56 22.22
CA ASP A 302 20.27 35.81 21.18
C ASP A 302 18.85 35.86 21.78
N PRO A 303 18.21 37.04 21.83
CA PRO A 303 16.89 37.18 22.44
C PRO A 303 15.78 36.44 21.69
N MET A 304 16.01 36.04 20.44
CA MET A 304 15.04 35.30 19.63
C MET A 304 15.19 33.77 19.73
N MET A 305 16.27 33.27 20.37
CA MET A 305 16.55 31.83 20.41
C MET A 305 15.42 31.05 21.10
N GLY A 306 14.87 31.57 22.18
CA GLY A 306 13.69 30.97 22.83
C GLY A 306 12.45 30.92 21.94
N GLN A 307 12.25 31.92 21.06
CA GLN A 307 11.15 31.89 20.09
C GLN A 307 11.37 30.81 19.03
N HIS A 308 12.60 30.61 18.55
CA HIS A 308 12.94 29.55 17.59
C HIS A 308 12.67 28.16 18.16
N LEU A 309 13.03 27.92 19.41
CA LEU A 309 12.74 26.69 20.16
C LEU A 309 11.22 26.47 20.23
N MET A 310 10.45 27.49 20.67
CA MET A 310 9.00 27.38 20.78
C MET A 310 8.31 27.13 19.44
N VAL A 311 8.77 27.77 18.36
CA VAL A 311 8.26 27.53 16.99
C VAL A 311 8.46 26.08 16.57
N GLY A 312 9.62 25.49 16.81
CA GLY A 312 9.87 24.07 16.53
C GLY A 312 8.95 23.14 17.33
N LEU A 313 8.83 23.39 18.64
CA LEU A 313 7.97 22.57 19.51
C LEU A 313 6.47 22.70 19.18
N ILE A 314 5.99 23.88 18.79
CA ILE A 314 4.58 24.08 18.39
C ILE A 314 4.25 23.39 17.08
N LYS A 315 5.20 23.26 16.15
CA LYS A 315 5.02 22.50 14.91
C LYS A 315 4.86 20.99 15.16
N ALA A 316 5.51 20.45 16.19
CA ALA A 316 5.56 19.03 16.46
C ALA A 316 4.18 18.36 16.63
N PRO A 317 3.23 18.87 17.42
CA PRO A 317 1.88 18.31 17.51
C PRO A 317 1.14 18.25 16.17
N VAL A 318 1.37 19.25 15.30
CA VAL A 318 0.75 19.28 13.97
C VAL A 318 1.27 18.12 13.11
N PHE A 319 2.58 17.92 13.07
CA PHE A 319 3.17 16.76 12.40
C PHE A 319 2.69 15.44 13.00
N ALA A 320 2.57 15.34 14.33
CA ALA A 320 2.05 14.17 15.01
C ALA A 320 0.64 13.79 14.55
N ILE A 321 -0.26 14.78 14.44
CA ILE A 321 -1.62 14.58 13.97
C ILE A 321 -1.62 14.03 12.53
N VAL A 322 -0.82 14.63 11.66
CA VAL A 322 -0.72 14.21 10.25
C VAL A 322 -0.19 12.76 10.15
N ILE A 323 0.90 12.46 10.85
CA ILE A 323 1.54 11.14 10.86
C ILE A 323 0.57 10.07 11.37
N ALA A 324 -0.08 10.32 12.52
CA ALA A 324 -1.04 9.39 13.12
C ALA A 324 -2.27 9.19 12.22
N ALA A 325 -2.78 10.27 11.63
CA ALA A 325 -3.94 10.21 10.74
C ALA A 325 -3.65 9.38 9.48
N ILE A 326 -2.49 9.60 8.85
CA ILE A 326 -2.08 8.85 7.65
C ILE A 326 -1.88 7.37 8.00
N GLY A 327 -1.11 7.04 9.05
CA GLY A 327 -0.87 5.66 9.45
C GLY A 327 -2.16 4.91 9.79
N ALA A 328 -3.05 5.53 10.59
CA ALA A 328 -4.33 4.95 10.94
C ALA A 328 -5.26 4.79 9.72
N ARG A 329 -5.28 5.78 8.80
CA ARG A 329 -6.07 5.70 7.57
C ARG A 329 -5.61 4.53 6.70
N GLN A 330 -4.31 4.38 6.50
CA GLN A 330 -3.77 3.28 5.69
C GLN A 330 -4.10 1.92 6.32
N GLY A 331 -3.96 1.77 7.63
CA GLY A 331 -4.35 0.53 8.33
C GLY A 331 -5.85 0.22 8.18
N MET A 332 -6.72 1.22 8.35
CA MET A 332 -8.17 1.06 8.19
C MET A 332 -8.61 0.83 6.73
N ALA A 333 -7.76 1.07 5.75
CA ALA A 333 -8.03 0.89 4.32
C ALA A 333 -7.55 -0.47 3.78
N VAL A 334 -7.01 -1.36 4.60
CA VAL A 334 -6.60 -2.71 4.21
C VAL A 334 -7.82 -3.52 3.77
N ALA A 335 -7.72 -4.21 2.62
CA ALA A 335 -8.84 -4.91 1.98
C ALA A 335 -9.03 -6.38 2.42
N GLY A 336 -8.30 -6.86 3.44
CA GLY A 336 -8.46 -8.21 3.99
C GLY A 336 -7.51 -9.26 3.41
N ASP A 337 -6.52 -8.87 2.59
CA ASP A 337 -5.46 -9.73 2.09
C ASP A 337 -4.06 -9.21 2.43
N VAL A 338 -3.07 -10.12 2.45
CA VAL A 338 -1.68 -9.82 2.82
C VAL A 338 -1.01 -8.85 1.83
N GLU A 339 -1.35 -8.91 0.55
CA GLU A 339 -0.81 -8.03 -0.47
C GLU A 339 -1.29 -6.59 -0.26
N SER A 340 -2.57 -6.41 0.06
CA SER A 340 -3.16 -5.12 0.43
C SER A 340 -2.50 -4.55 1.68
N LEU A 341 -2.26 -5.39 2.71
CA LEU A 341 -1.54 -4.98 3.92
C LEU A 341 -0.16 -4.44 3.58
N GLY A 342 0.64 -5.19 2.82
CA GLY A 342 1.99 -4.79 2.41
C GLY A 342 2.00 -3.45 1.67
N ARG A 343 1.13 -3.27 0.69
CA ARG A 343 1.01 -2.01 -0.07
C ARG A 343 0.62 -0.82 0.80
N ARG A 344 -0.28 -1.01 1.77
CA ARG A 344 -0.77 0.06 2.64
C ARG A 344 0.22 0.46 3.74
N VAL A 345 1.07 -0.47 4.17
CA VAL A 345 2.14 -0.20 5.17
C VAL A 345 3.29 0.58 4.54
N THR A 346 3.57 0.37 3.25
CA THR A 346 4.68 1.02 2.52
C THR A 346 4.27 2.27 1.74
N ALA A 347 3.00 2.61 1.70
CA ALA A 347 2.47 3.80 1.04
C ALA A 347 2.56 5.04 1.94
#